data_64dbe92bd908d4d7f8e2d08dbdc55e8c
#
_entry.id   64dbe92bd908d4d7f8e2d08dbdc55e8c
#
_cell.length_a   1.000
_cell.length_b   1.000
_cell.length_c   1.000
_cell.angle_alpha   90.00
_cell.angle_beta   90.00
_cell.angle_gamma   90.00
#
_symmetry.space_group_name_H-M   'P 1'
#
loop_
_entity.id
_entity.type
_entity.pdbx_description
1 polymer ?
#
loop_
_entity_poly.entity_id
_entity_poly.type
_entity_poly.pdbx_seq_one_letter_code
_entity_poly.pdbx_strand_id
1 'polypeptide(L)'
;TYADIIRDGFDKLDHYYLNEKTISEKQALSAQVAADIKVIKSQIVASTESSEANKYTRMLPPQLTPQRLAQMIGESGLIWIIEDFHKVEEIEKKRIADLLKFFCDIANDYPQSKIVCIGACESANELVALEPNLKGRVSEIHVSLLSEEAIRAIAENGFELLNISADKELIDQVVFYSARLGSTAHQMCLDIC
;
A
#
# COMPACT_ATOMS: atom_id res chain seq x y z
N THR A 1 1.39 14.49 3.10
CA THR A 1 2.27 15.03 2.03
C THR A 1 2.92 13.92 1.21
N TYR A 2 3.46 14.26 0.03
CA TYR A 2 4.24 13.32 -0.79
C TYR A 2 5.41 12.68 -0.03
N ALA A 3 6.11 13.47 0.78
CA ALA A 3 7.22 12.97 1.59
C ALA A 3 6.77 11.90 2.60
N ASP A 4 5.57 12.03 3.14
CA ASP A 4 5.00 11.05 4.07
C ASP A 4 4.63 9.75 3.36
N ILE A 5 4.09 9.83 2.12
CA ILE A 5 3.78 8.66 1.29
C ILE A 5 5.06 7.88 0.97
N ILE A 6 6.13 8.56 0.57
CA ILE A 6 7.43 7.91 0.30
C ILE A 6 7.99 7.27 1.56
N ARG A 7 7.96 7.98 2.69
CA ARG A 7 8.44 7.45 3.97
C ARG A 7 7.65 6.23 4.41
N ASP A 8 6.32 6.28 4.34
CA ASP A 8 5.45 5.16 4.68
C ASP A 8 5.73 3.93 3.80
N GLY A 9 5.95 4.15 2.49
CA GLY A 9 6.35 3.08 1.57
C GLY A 9 7.64 2.39 1.99
N PHE A 10 8.68 3.15 2.37
CA PHE A 10 9.93 2.58 2.88
C PHE A 10 9.74 1.91 4.24
N ASP A 11 8.94 2.49 5.10
CA ASP A 11 8.65 1.95 6.43
C ASP A 11 7.97 0.59 6.36
N LYS A 12 7.05 0.41 5.40
CA LYS A 12 6.35 -0.87 5.16
C LYS A 12 7.23 -1.95 4.53
N LEU A 13 8.32 -1.57 3.85
CA LEU A 13 9.29 -2.53 3.33
C LEU A 13 10.18 -3.14 4.42
N ASP A 14 10.26 -2.51 5.58
CA ASP A 14 11.00 -2.98 6.77
C ASP A 14 12.46 -3.34 6.48
N HIS A 15 13.13 -2.52 5.66
CA HIS A 15 14.53 -2.72 5.29
C HIS A 15 15.47 -2.02 6.26
N TYR A 16 16.51 -2.75 6.68
CA TYR A 16 17.54 -2.27 7.61
C TYR A 16 18.92 -2.42 6.98
N TYR A 17 19.86 -1.57 7.38
CA TYR A 17 21.27 -1.75 7.07
C TYR A 17 22.08 -1.96 8.36
N LEU A 18 23.19 -2.69 8.23
CA LEU A 18 24.10 -2.92 9.33
C LEU A 18 24.86 -1.61 9.63
N ASN A 19 24.64 -1.02 10.81
CA ASN A 19 25.30 0.22 11.22
C ASN A 19 26.61 -0.05 11.98
N GLU A 20 26.59 -1.03 12.87
CA GLU A 20 27.73 -1.40 13.67
C GLU A 20 27.79 -2.93 13.80
N LYS A 21 28.99 -3.50 13.66
CA LYS A 21 29.27 -4.88 13.99
C LYS A 21 30.24 -4.89 15.15
N THR A 22 29.79 -5.27 16.34
CA THR A 22 30.66 -5.47 17.49
C THR A 22 31.15 -6.90 17.48
N ILE A 23 32.43 -7.09 17.21
CA ILE A 23 33.10 -8.37 17.35
C ILE A 23 33.71 -8.38 18.73
N SER A 24 33.21 -9.21 19.66
CA SER A 24 33.90 -9.40 20.93
C SER A 24 35.18 -10.18 20.69
N GLU A 25 36.31 -9.52 20.90
CA GLU A 25 37.64 -10.09 20.73
C GLU A 25 37.87 -11.30 21.58
N LYS A 26 37.89 -12.44 20.94
CA LYS A 26 38.80 -13.53 21.32
C LYS A 26 39.35 -14.29 20.11
N GLN A 27 39.69 -13.60 19.05
CA GLN A 27 40.69 -14.06 18.08
C GLN A 27 41.04 -12.92 17.11
N ALA A 28 42.19 -12.28 17.41
CA ALA A 28 42.88 -11.46 16.45
C ALA A 28 43.36 -12.33 15.29
N LEU A 29 42.77 -12.17 14.11
CA LEU A 29 43.44 -12.43 12.84
C LEU A 29 42.90 -11.49 11.78
N SER A 30 43.82 -10.72 11.21
CA SER A 30 43.66 -9.77 10.13
C SER A 30 42.73 -10.24 9.02
N ALA A 31 41.61 -9.55 8.82
CA ALA A 31 40.92 -9.59 7.56
C ALA A 31 40.50 -8.16 7.18
N GLN A 32 41.06 -7.71 6.08
CA GLN A 32 40.70 -6.50 5.38
C GLN A 32 39.22 -6.63 4.95
N VAL A 33 38.34 -5.94 5.66
CA VAL A 33 36.91 -5.99 5.35
C VAL A 33 36.63 -4.91 4.34
N ALA A 34 36.47 -5.30 3.08
CA ALA A 34 35.74 -4.50 2.10
C ALA A 34 34.29 -4.38 2.60
N ALA A 35 33.81 -3.14 2.77
CA ALA A 35 32.44 -2.88 3.21
C ALA A 35 31.48 -3.21 2.06
N ASP A 36 31.02 -4.45 2.01
CA ASP A 36 29.87 -4.83 1.20
C ASP A 36 28.60 -4.39 1.93
N ILE A 37 27.96 -3.34 1.45
CA ILE A 37 26.63 -2.95 1.87
C ILE A 37 25.66 -3.99 1.31
N LYS A 38 25.43 -5.07 2.04
CA LYS A 38 24.35 -6.01 1.74
C LYS A 38 23.09 -5.57 2.47
N VAL A 39 22.08 -5.19 1.70
CA VAL A 39 20.70 -5.07 2.19
C VAL A 39 20.26 -6.49 2.55
N ILE A 40 20.15 -6.78 3.85
CA ILE A 40 19.74 -8.10 4.33
C ILE A 40 18.24 -8.05 4.58
N LYS A 41 17.47 -8.89 3.87
CA LYS A 41 16.11 -9.23 4.28
C LYS A 41 16.16 -9.80 5.68
N SER A 42 15.39 -9.23 6.61
CA SER A 42 15.31 -9.75 7.97
C SER A 42 14.59 -11.09 7.98
N GLN A 43 15.33 -12.16 7.93
CA GLN A 43 14.85 -13.44 8.43
C GLN A 43 15.35 -13.57 9.85
N ILE A 44 14.43 -13.49 10.79
CA ILE A 44 14.69 -13.90 12.17
C ILE A 44 14.91 -15.39 12.14
N VAL A 45 16.17 -15.81 12.21
CA VAL A 45 16.51 -17.17 12.58
C VAL A 45 16.92 -17.14 14.06
N ALA A 46 16.05 -17.70 14.88
CA ALA A 46 16.34 -17.97 16.26
C ALA A 46 17.47 -19.00 16.38
N SER A 47 18.35 -18.74 17.34
CA SER A 47 19.28 -19.67 17.99
C SER A 47 20.54 -20.11 17.25
N THR A 48 21.63 -19.48 17.61
CA THR A 48 22.81 -20.18 18.16
C THR A 48 23.68 -19.15 18.87
N GLU A 49 24.10 -19.43 20.10
CA GLU A 49 24.91 -18.57 20.93
C GLU A 49 26.31 -18.32 20.31
N SER A 50 26.41 -17.28 19.52
CA SER A 50 27.66 -16.57 19.30
C SER A 50 27.39 -15.10 19.58
N SER A 51 28.12 -14.52 20.52
CA SER A 51 27.94 -13.14 20.97
C SER A 51 28.46 -12.13 19.94
N GLU A 52 27.88 -12.13 18.75
CA GLU A 52 28.01 -11.05 17.77
C GLU A 52 26.80 -10.13 17.90
N ALA A 53 27.00 -8.99 18.55
CA ALA A 53 25.97 -7.96 18.63
C ALA A 53 26.03 -7.11 17.36
N ASN A 54 25.13 -7.37 16.42
CA ASN A 54 24.93 -6.53 15.24
C ASN A 54 23.88 -5.47 15.51
N LYS A 55 24.26 -4.21 15.42
CA LYS A 55 23.33 -3.10 15.51
C LYS A 55 22.86 -2.70 14.12
N TYR A 56 21.58 -2.94 13.85
CA TYR A 56 20.93 -2.56 12.62
C TYR A 56 20.26 -1.20 12.78
N THR A 57 20.40 -0.35 11.78
CA THR A 57 19.72 0.94 11.73
C THR A 57 18.82 0.98 10.52
N ARG A 58 17.61 1.49 10.71
CA ARG A 58 16.65 1.67 9.61
C ARG A 58 17.24 2.62 8.56
N MET A 59 17.04 2.32 7.27
CA MET A 59 17.53 3.18 6.18
C MET A 59 16.98 4.60 6.33
N LEU A 60 17.89 5.59 6.26
CA LEU A 60 17.52 6.99 6.43
C LEU A 60 16.94 7.59 5.14
N PRO A 61 15.92 8.47 5.25
CA PRO A 61 15.24 9.07 4.11
C PRO A 61 16.14 9.74 3.05
N PRO A 62 17.28 10.39 3.39
CA PRO A 62 18.11 11.05 2.38
C PRO A 62 18.75 10.14 1.34
N GLN A 63 18.85 8.86 1.66
CA GLN A 63 19.43 7.84 0.75
C GLN A 63 18.38 7.19 -0.14
N LEU A 64 17.12 7.55 0.04
CA LEU A 64 15.97 6.88 -0.54
C LEU A 64 15.29 7.81 -1.54
N THR A 65 15.48 7.53 -2.81
CA THR A 65 14.81 8.23 -3.90
C THR A 65 13.53 7.50 -4.31
N PRO A 66 12.56 8.18 -4.94
CA PRO A 66 11.37 7.55 -5.50
C PRO A 66 11.69 6.38 -6.44
N GLN A 67 12.76 6.50 -7.24
CA GLN A 67 13.23 5.43 -8.12
C GLN A 67 13.68 4.20 -7.33
N ARG A 68 14.45 4.42 -6.25
CA ARG A 68 14.91 3.31 -5.41
C ARG A 68 13.75 2.65 -4.69
N LEU A 69 12.76 3.43 -4.24
CA LEU A 69 11.54 2.88 -3.64
C LEU A 69 10.80 1.98 -4.63
N ALA A 70 10.56 2.46 -5.85
CA ALA A 70 9.91 1.66 -6.89
C ALA A 70 10.67 0.35 -7.15
N GLN A 71 12.00 0.41 -7.25
CA GLN A 71 12.84 -0.76 -7.43
C GLN A 71 12.72 -1.75 -6.25
N MET A 72 12.78 -1.29 -5.01
CA MET A 72 12.69 -2.14 -3.83
C MET A 72 11.32 -2.80 -3.71
N ILE A 73 10.23 -2.09 -4.01
CA ILE A 73 8.88 -2.65 -4.10
C ILE A 73 8.83 -3.70 -5.21
N GLY A 74 9.45 -3.41 -6.37
CA GLY A 74 9.59 -4.33 -7.50
C GLY A 74 10.31 -5.62 -7.11
N GLU A 75 11.48 -5.51 -6.51
CA GLU A 75 12.29 -6.64 -6.01
C GLU A 75 11.54 -7.51 -4.99
N SER A 76 10.65 -6.87 -4.21
CA SER A 76 9.82 -7.57 -3.22
C SER A 76 8.55 -8.19 -3.81
N GLY A 77 8.21 -7.90 -5.07
CA GLY A 77 7.00 -8.40 -5.74
C GLY A 77 5.69 -7.93 -5.11
N LEU A 78 5.70 -6.76 -4.46
CA LEU A 78 4.57 -6.22 -3.73
C LEU A 78 3.69 -5.34 -4.63
N ILE A 79 2.43 -5.22 -4.24
CA ILE A 79 1.49 -4.21 -4.76
C ILE A 79 1.43 -3.08 -3.74
N TRP A 80 1.70 -1.86 -4.20
CA TRP A 80 1.58 -0.68 -3.34
C TRP A 80 0.26 0.02 -3.59
N ILE A 81 -0.53 0.18 -2.54
CA ILE A 81 -1.83 0.85 -2.58
C ILE A 81 -1.70 2.21 -1.88
N ILE A 82 -2.06 3.27 -2.60
CA ILE A 82 -2.15 4.64 -2.09
C ILE A 82 -3.64 4.98 -2.00
N GLU A 83 -4.15 5.07 -0.79
CA GLU A 83 -5.54 5.43 -0.52
C GLU A 83 -5.74 6.94 -0.42
N ASP A 84 -6.99 7.37 -0.52
CA ASP A 84 -7.39 8.77 -0.37
C ASP A 84 -6.66 9.76 -1.32
N PHE A 85 -6.29 9.30 -2.51
CA PHE A 85 -5.55 10.10 -3.49
C PHE A 85 -6.22 11.47 -3.77
N HIS A 86 -7.53 11.56 -3.70
CA HIS A 86 -8.30 12.79 -3.88
C HIS A 86 -8.05 13.86 -2.80
N LYS A 87 -7.54 13.47 -1.62
CA LYS A 87 -7.19 14.39 -0.52
C LYS A 87 -5.80 15.01 -0.67
N VAL A 88 -5.02 14.55 -1.63
CA VAL A 88 -3.67 15.06 -1.90
C VAL A 88 -3.77 16.43 -2.60
N GLU A 89 -2.96 17.39 -2.16
CA GLU A 89 -2.86 18.70 -2.79
C GLU A 89 -2.35 18.62 -4.22
N GLU A 90 -2.79 19.52 -5.10
CA GLU A 90 -2.46 19.51 -6.54
C GLU A 90 -0.94 19.48 -6.82
N ILE A 91 -0.15 20.26 -6.07
CA ILE A 91 1.31 20.27 -6.20
C ILE A 91 1.91 18.92 -5.88
N GLU A 92 1.36 18.22 -4.89
CA GLU A 92 1.80 16.89 -4.46
C GLU A 92 1.32 15.80 -5.43
N LYS A 93 0.13 15.95 -6.03
CA LYS A 93 -0.39 15.03 -7.05
C LYS A 93 0.57 14.92 -8.24
N LYS A 94 1.18 16.03 -8.68
CA LYS A 94 2.18 15.99 -9.74
C LYS A 94 3.39 15.13 -9.37
N ARG A 95 3.88 15.24 -8.14
CA ARG A 95 4.99 14.42 -7.63
C ARG A 95 4.64 12.94 -7.57
N ILE A 96 3.37 12.63 -7.23
CA ILE A 96 2.88 11.26 -7.26
C ILE A 96 2.78 10.77 -8.71
N ALA A 97 2.33 11.59 -9.65
CA ALA A 97 2.32 11.23 -11.06
C ALA A 97 3.74 10.92 -11.59
N ASP A 98 4.74 11.70 -11.19
CA ASP A 98 6.15 11.40 -11.47
C ASP A 98 6.59 10.06 -10.84
N LEU A 99 6.14 9.76 -9.62
CA LEU A 99 6.40 8.48 -8.95
C LEU A 99 5.78 7.31 -9.72
N LEU A 100 4.51 7.44 -10.15
CA LEU A 100 3.83 6.42 -10.96
C LEU A 100 4.60 6.09 -12.24
N LYS A 101 5.23 7.08 -12.85
CA LYS A 101 6.09 6.88 -14.02
C LYS A 101 7.24 5.92 -13.73
N PHE A 102 7.91 6.03 -12.57
CA PHE A 102 8.99 5.09 -12.22
C PHE A 102 8.49 3.66 -12.12
N PHE A 103 7.29 3.42 -11.60
CA PHE A 103 6.67 2.10 -11.59
C PHE A 103 6.37 1.60 -13.01
N CYS A 104 5.92 2.48 -13.89
CA CYS A 104 5.72 2.13 -15.30
C CYS A 104 7.04 1.77 -15.99
N ASP A 105 8.12 2.47 -15.68
CA ASP A 105 9.43 2.26 -16.30
C ASP A 105 10.08 0.93 -15.89
N ILE A 106 9.85 0.48 -14.65
CA ILE A 106 10.35 -0.81 -14.14
C ILE A 106 9.38 -1.99 -14.35
N ALA A 107 8.20 -1.76 -14.92
CA ALA A 107 7.15 -2.77 -15.02
C ALA A 107 7.57 -4.03 -15.83
N ASN A 108 8.49 -3.87 -16.79
CA ASN A 108 9.02 -5.00 -17.57
C ASN A 108 9.95 -5.89 -16.73
N ASP A 109 10.74 -5.27 -15.82
CA ASP A 109 11.67 -5.99 -14.96
C ASP A 109 10.94 -6.65 -13.79
N TYR A 110 9.86 -6.04 -13.33
CA TYR A 110 9.08 -6.50 -12.17
C TYR A 110 7.57 -6.60 -12.49
N PRO A 111 7.15 -7.56 -13.34
CA PRO A 111 5.76 -7.63 -13.83
C PRO A 111 4.71 -7.91 -12.75
N GLN A 112 5.12 -8.45 -11.60
CA GLN A 112 4.23 -8.73 -10.46
C GLN A 112 3.97 -7.49 -9.61
N SER A 113 4.87 -6.51 -9.63
CA SER A 113 4.72 -5.29 -8.85
C SER A 113 3.77 -4.32 -9.52
N LYS A 114 2.86 -3.75 -8.74
CA LYS A 114 1.89 -2.75 -9.20
C LYS A 114 1.79 -1.63 -8.18
N ILE A 115 1.39 -0.46 -8.67
CA ILE A 115 0.95 0.64 -7.82
C ILE A 115 -0.51 0.95 -8.14
N VAL A 116 -1.32 1.11 -7.10
CA VAL A 116 -2.76 1.38 -7.21
C VAL A 116 -3.08 2.64 -6.43
N CYS A 117 -3.67 3.62 -7.08
CA CYS A 117 -4.19 4.82 -6.43
C CYS A 117 -5.72 4.71 -6.29
N ILE A 118 -6.21 4.81 -5.06
CA ILE A 118 -7.64 4.76 -4.75
C ILE A 118 -8.08 6.16 -4.34
N GLY A 119 -9.11 6.69 -4.99
CA GLY A 119 -9.62 8.00 -4.66
C GLY A 119 -10.97 8.30 -5.32
N ALA A 120 -11.67 9.29 -4.79
CA ALA A 120 -12.89 9.82 -5.38
C ALA A 120 -12.51 10.84 -6.48
N CYS A 121 -11.89 10.36 -7.55
CA CYS A 121 -11.51 11.16 -8.72
C CYS A 121 -12.51 10.92 -9.85
N GLU A 122 -12.79 11.95 -10.65
CA GLU A 122 -13.73 11.80 -11.76
C GLU A 122 -13.15 10.98 -12.91
N SER A 123 -11.82 10.96 -13.05
CA SER A 123 -11.17 10.11 -14.07
C SER A 123 -9.64 9.98 -13.90
N ALA A 124 -9.05 8.93 -14.46
CA ALA A 124 -7.60 8.78 -14.62
C ALA A 124 -6.99 9.89 -15.51
N ASN A 125 -7.81 10.63 -16.26
CA ASN A 125 -7.36 11.72 -17.09
C ASN A 125 -6.70 12.86 -16.31
N GLU A 126 -7.06 13.06 -15.03
CA GLU A 126 -6.40 14.03 -14.17
C GLU A 126 -4.90 13.71 -13.99
N LEU A 127 -4.58 12.42 -13.73
CA LEU A 127 -3.19 11.97 -13.62
C LEU A 127 -2.42 12.10 -14.93
N VAL A 128 -3.07 11.77 -16.04
CA VAL A 128 -2.47 11.91 -17.38
C VAL A 128 -2.26 13.39 -17.75
N ALA A 129 -3.12 14.29 -17.29
CA ALA A 129 -2.93 15.73 -17.48
C ALA A 129 -1.70 16.25 -16.71
N LEU A 130 -1.43 15.70 -15.52
CA LEU A 130 -0.27 16.06 -14.70
C LEU A 130 1.05 15.48 -15.26
N GLU A 131 1.01 14.27 -15.82
CA GLU A 131 2.17 13.59 -16.41
C GLU A 131 1.76 12.86 -17.71
N PRO A 132 1.94 13.49 -18.87
CA PRO A 132 1.51 12.94 -20.16
C PRO A 132 2.12 11.58 -20.52
N ASN A 133 3.29 11.25 -19.95
CA ASN A 133 3.94 9.95 -20.17
C ASN A 133 3.18 8.78 -19.54
N LEU A 134 2.18 9.04 -18.69
CA LEU A 134 1.29 8.02 -18.15
C LEU A 134 0.19 7.59 -19.13
N LYS A 135 0.02 8.33 -20.22
CA LYS A 135 -0.99 8.00 -21.23
C LYS A 135 -0.78 6.60 -21.79
N GLY A 136 -1.80 5.76 -21.71
CA GLY A 136 -1.77 4.37 -22.16
C GLY A 136 -1.01 3.41 -21.22
N ARG A 137 -0.48 3.90 -20.10
CA ARG A 137 0.21 3.08 -19.07
C ARG A 137 -0.60 2.92 -17.79
N VAL A 138 -1.64 3.74 -17.61
CA VAL A 138 -2.57 3.68 -16.48
C VAL A 138 -3.86 3.05 -16.93
N SER A 139 -4.38 2.12 -16.14
CA SER A 139 -5.71 1.54 -16.31
C SER A 139 -6.64 2.08 -15.25
N GLU A 140 -7.80 2.56 -15.66
CA GLU A 140 -8.84 3.05 -14.76
C GLU A 140 -9.79 1.91 -14.41
N ILE A 141 -10.07 1.77 -13.12
CA ILE A 141 -11.08 0.85 -12.59
C ILE A 141 -12.16 1.70 -11.93
N HIS A 142 -13.26 1.89 -12.64
CA HIS A 142 -14.39 2.64 -12.10
C HIS A 142 -15.22 1.78 -11.15
N VAL A 143 -15.33 2.21 -9.88
CA VAL A 143 -16.17 1.57 -8.88
C VAL A 143 -17.48 2.34 -8.78
N SER A 144 -18.54 1.82 -9.39
CA SER A 144 -19.88 2.41 -9.36
C SER A 144 -20.60 2.14 -8.04
N LEU A 145 -21.66 2.93 -7.78
CA LEU A 145 -22.61 2.61 -6.73
C LEU A 145 -23.24 1.24 -6.97
N LEU A 146 -23.56 0.54 -5.89
CA LEU A 146 -24.21 -0.78 -5.96
C LEU A 146 -25.62 -0.67 -6.56
N SER A 147 -26.11 -1.75 -7.15
CA SER A 147 -27.51 -1.84 -7.54
C SER A 147 -28.41 -2.00 -6.29
N GLU A 148 -29.68 -1.69 -6.43
CA GLU A 148 -30.65 -1.89 -5.33
C GLU A 148 -30.75 -3.36 -4.91
N GLU A 149 -30.64 -4.27 -5.87
CA GLU A 149 -30.62 -5.70 -5.62
C GLU A 149 -29.40 -6.14 -4.82
N ALA A 150 -28.24 -5.54 -5.11
CA ALA A 150 -27.00 -5.82 -4.37
C ALA A 150 -27.10 -5.30 -2.92
N ILE A 151 -27.66 -4.10 -2.72
CA ILE A 151 -27.91 -3.56 -1.38
C ILE A 151 -28.89 -4.47 -0.60
N ARG A 152 -29.97 -4.88 -1.26
CA ARG A 152 -30.95 -5.80 -0.69
C ARG A 152 -30.30 -7.11 -0.23
N ALA A 153 -29.49 -7.69 -1.09
CA ALA A 153 -28.76 -8.92 -0.76
C ALA A 153 -27.81 -8.74 0.44
N ILE A 154 -27.17 -7.57 0.59
CA ILE A 154 -26.36 -7.27 1.78
C ILE A 154 -27.21 -7.32 3.05
N ALA A 155 -28.39 -6.68 3.04
CA ALA A 155 -29.27 -6.65 4.19
C ALA A 155 -29.85 -8.04 4.50
N GLU A 156 -30.42 -8.71 3.52
CA GLU A 156 -31.04 -10.03 3.66
C GLU A 156 -30.05 -11.08 4.19
N ASN A 157 -28.88 -11.18 3.54
CA ASN A 157 -27.82 -12.12 3.96
C ASN A 157 -27.28 -11.78 5.36
N GLY A 158 -27.13 -10.49 5.67
CA GLY A 158 -26.66 -10.05 6.97
C GLY A 158 -27.62 -10.46 8.09
N PHE A 159 -28.90 -10.20 7.95
CA PHE A 159 -29.93 -10.58 8.92
C PHE A 159 -30.07 -12.12 9.03
N GLU A 160 -30.01 -12.84 7.91
CA GLU A 160 -30.02 -14.31 7.89
C GLU A 160 -28.83 -14.89 8.70
N LEU A 161 -27.61 -14.40 8.45
CA LEU A 161 -26.41 -14.84 9.19
C LEU A 161 -26.49 -14.58 10.70
N LEU A 162 -27.17 -13.53 11.09
CA LEU A 162 -27.40 -13.20 12.51
C LEU A 162 -28.63 -13.90 13.09
N ASN A 163 -29.35 -14.70 12.28
CA ASN A 163 -30.60 -15.35 12.65
C ASN A 163 -31.68 -14.37 13.12
N ILE A 164 -31.72 -13.18 12.48
CA ILE A 164 -32.69 -12.13 12.71
C ILE A 164 -33.72 -12.14 11.57
N SER A 165 -34.99 -12.08 11.92
CA SER A 165 -36.08 -11.95 10.97
C SER A 165 -36.36 -10.46 10.71
N ALA A 166 -36.05 -9.99 9.51
CA ALA A 166 -36.38 -8.65 9.05
C ALA A 166 -37.57 -8.71 8.10
N ASP A 167 -38.51 -7.78 8.25
CA ASP A 167 -39.61 -7.68 7.32
C ASP A 167 -39.17 -6.97 6.01
N LYS A 168 -40.01 -7.10 5.01
CA LYS A 168 -39.70 -6.51 3.68
C LYS A 168 -39.64 -4.99 3.75
N GLU A 169 -40.48 -4.36 4.57
CA GLU A 169 -40.55 -2.91 4.68
C GLU A 169 -39.25 -2.36 5.27
N LEU A 170 -38.69 -2.99 6.28
CA LEU A 170 -37.38 -2.63 6.85
C LEU A 170 -36.26 -2.76 5.82
N ILE A 171 -36.23 -3.85 5.06
CA ILE A 171 -35.24 -4.04 4.00
C ILE A 171 -35.39 -2.99 2.90
N ASP A 172 -36.61 -2.65 2.50
CA ASP A 172 -36.89 -1.60 1.52
C ASP A 172 -36.41 -0.22 2.01
N GLN A 173 -36.55 0.07 3.32
CA GLN A 173 -36.00 1.28 3.93
C GLN A 173 -34.47 1.31 3.90
N VAL A 174 -33.80 0.21 4.22
CA VAL A 174 -32.33 0.12 4.12
C VAL A 174 -31.87 0.36 2.69
N VAL A 175 -32.52 -0.26 1.69
CA VAL A 175 -32.21 -0.05 0.29
C VAL A 175 -32.34 1.43 -0.10
N PHE A 176 -33.43 2.08 0.29
CA PHE A 176 -33.69 3.47 -0.05
C PHE A 176 -32.70 4.42 0.62
N TYR A 177 -32.54 4.34 1.93
CA TYR A 177 -31.72 5.28 2.71
C TYR A 177 -30.22 5.05 2.60
N SER A 178 -29.78 3.87 2.18
CA SER A 178 -28.35 3.61 1.95
C SER A 178 -27.74 4.40 0.77
N ALA A 179 -28.59 5.02 -0.05
CA ALA A 179 -28.17 5.74 -1.25
C ALA A 179 -27.26 4.89 -2.16
N ARG A 180 -27.48 3.58 -2.18
CA ARG A 180 -26.69 2.60 -2.97
C ARG A 180 -25.23 2.47 -2.52
N LEU A 181 -24.90 2.93 -1.30
CA LEU A 181 -23.60 2.78 -0.67
C LEU A 181 -23.61 1.54 0.22
N GLY A 182 -22.82 0.53 -0.10
CA GLY A 182 -22.73 -0.72 0.66
C GLY A 182 -22.31 -0.51 2.11
N SER A 183 -21.38 0.41 2.38
CA SER A 183 -20.95 0.76 3.73
C SER A 183 -22.08 1.36 4.56
N THR A 184 -22.89 2.23 3.96
CA THR A 184 -24.05 2.84 4.63
C THR A 184 -25.11 1.78 4.91
N ALA A 185 -25.42 0.91 3.95
CA ALA A 185 -26.35 -0.19 4.15
C ALA A 185 -25.91 -1.11 5.28
N HIS A 186 -24.62 -1.48 5.30
CA HIS A 186 -24.07 -2.33 6.35
C HIS A 186 -24.15 -1.67 7.72
N GLN A 187 -23.82 -0.37 7.83
CA GLN A 187 -23.93 0.37 9.09
C GLN A 187 -25.37 0.46 9.57
N MET A 188 -26.33 0.76 8.68
CA MET A 188 -27.75 0.78 9.02
C MET A 188 -28.23 -0.58 9.56
N CYS A 189 -27.85 -1.68 8.90
CA CYS A 189 -28.18 -3.02 9.39
C CYS A 189 -27.58 -3.28 10.77
N LEU A 190 -26.37 -2.82 11.03
CA LEU A 190 -25.69 -2.98 12.30
C LEU A 190 -26.37 -2.18 13.43
N ASP A 191 -26.86 -0.97 13.12
CA ASP A 191 -27.56 -0.12 14.07
C ASP A 191 -28.97 -0.64 14.42
N ILE A 192 -29.56 -1.49 13.56
CA ILE A 192 -30.85 -2.13 13.74
C ILE A 192 -30.72 -3.37 14.66
N CYS A 193 -29.58 -4.04 14.67
CA CYS A 193 -29.34 -5.26 15.47
C CYS A 193 -29.01 -4.96 16.92
#